data_6e1469840c27c0088a94ec2e9a7b1c13
#
_entry.id   6e1469840c27c0088a94ec2e9a7b1c13
#
_cell.length_a   1.000
_cell.length_b   1.000
_cell.length_c   1.000
_cell.angle_alpha   90.00
_cell.angle_beta   90.00
_cell.angle_gamma   90.00
#
_symmetry.space_group_name_H-M   'P 1'
#
loop_
_entity.id
_entity.type
_entity.pdbx_description
1 polymer ?
#
loop_
_entity_poly.entity_id
_entity_poly.type
_entity_poly.pdbx_seq_one_letter_code
_entity_poly.pdbx_strand_id
1 'polypeptide(L)'
;MFKGVLFDLDGVITDTAEYHYQAWKKLGSEIGITIDRTFNEQLKGVSREDSLTRMLEYGGKSGDFTPEEFAELAARKNKNYVEMIQKVSPNDVYPGILELLKDLQQAGIKISLASASKNGPFLLKQMALTDYFDGIADPAKVNAGKPAPDIFIEAAEIVGLTPEQCIGIEDAQAGIAAIKASGALPIGVGQADQLGEDIPIVASTKELTMDYLKDCWQQK
;
A
#
# COMPACT_ATOMS: atom_id res chain seq x y z
N MET A 1 3.43 21.68 12.32
CA MET A 1 4.06 20.34 12.45
C MET A 1 2.99 19.32 12.10
N PHE A 2 3.28 18.27 11.33
CA PHE A 2 2.34 17.19 11.05
C PHE A 2 1.95 16.46 12.35
N LYS A 3 0.77 15.86 12.35
CA LYS A 3 0.23 15.16 13.51
C LYS A 3 0.07 13.66 13.30
N GLY A 4 0.09 13.22 12.03
CA GLY A 4 -0.04 11.81 11.67
C GLY A 4 0.83 11.42 10.48
N VAL A 5 1.16 10.13 10.40
CA VAL A 5 1.80 9.49 9.24
C VAL A 5 0.94 8.30 8.82
N LEU A 6 0.55 8.31 7.55
CA LEU A 6 -0.30 7.31 6.91
C LEU A 6 0.59 6.45 6.01
N PHE A 7 0.79 5.20 6.39
CA PHE A 7 1.69 4.29 5.68
C PHE A 7 0.92 3.40 4.70
N ASP A 8 1.39 3.31 3.46
CA ASP A 8 1.12 2.10 2.71
C ASP A 8 1.92 0.92 3.30
N LEU A 9 1.66 -0.27 2.83
CA LEU A 9 2.26 -1.50 3.34
C LEU A 9 3.32 -2.05 2.39
N ASP A 10 2.87 -2.41 1.19
CA ASP A 10 3.68 -3.10 0.19
C ASP A 10 4.66 -2.12 -0.46
N GLY A 11 5.96 -2.41 -0.42
CA GLY A 11 6.99 -1.48 -0.93
C GLY A 11 7.38 -0.35 0.03
N VAL A 12 6.65 -0.16 1.15
CA VAL A 12 6.94 0.85 2.17
C VAL A 12 7.37 0.21 3.49
N ILE A 13 6.57 -0.70 4.05
CA ILE A 13 6.87 -1.37 5.33
C ILE A 13 7.63 -2.66 5.09
N THR A 14 7.29 -3.39 4.03
CA THR A 14 7.86 -4.69 3.69
C THR A 14 7.74 -4.96 2.19
N ASP A 15 8.48 -5.94 1.67
CA ASP A 15 8.41 -6.39 0.29
C ASP A 15 7.47 -7.60 0.16
N THR A 16 6.18 -7.34 0.05
CA THR A 16 5.22 -8.39 -0.35
C THR A 16 4.79 -8.27 -1.82
N ALA A 17 5.32 -7.29 -2.55
CA ALA A 17 5.02 -7.08 -3.97
C ALA A 17 5.38 -8.31 -4.83
N GLU A 18 6.49 -8.99 -4.51
CA GLU A 18 6.87 -10.23 -5.19
C GLU A 18 5.84 -11.36 -4.95
N TYR A 19 5.31 -11.51 -3.74
CA TYR A 19 4.25 -12.49 -3.44
C TYR A 19 2.94 -12.15 -4.17
N HIS A 20 2.61 -10.87 -4.30
CA HIS A 20 1.48 -10.41 -5.11
C HIS A 20 1.68 -10.78 -6.59
N TYR A 21 2.86 -10.50 -7.15
CA TYR A 21 3.21 -10.85 -8.52
C TYR A 21 3.10 -12.36 -8.77
N GLN A 22 3.69 -13.18 -7.92
CA GLN A 22 3.65 -14.64 -8.05
C GLN A 22 2.21 -15.18 -7.98
N ALA A 23 1.39 -14.63 -7.08
CA ALA A 23 -0.02 -15.03 -6.96
C ALA A 23 -0.84 -14.66 -8.20
N TRP A 24 -0.62 -13.45 -8.77
CA TRP A 24 -1.25 -13.03 -10.02
C TRP A 24 -0.77 -13.83 -11.22
N LYS A 25 0.54 -14.06 -11.32
CA LYS A 25 1.16 -14.86 -12.39
C LYS A 25 0.61 -16.29 -12.39
N LYS A 26 0.47 -16.89 -11.21
CA LYS A 26 -0.11 -18.23 -11.06
C LYS A 26 -1.57 -18.24 -11.52
N LEU A 27 -2.40 -17.33 -11.02
CA LEU A 27 -3.80 -17.25 -11.44
C LEU A 27 -3.92 -17.00 -12.94
N GLY A 28 -3.13 -16.06 -13.50
CA GLY A 28 -3.12 -15.78 -14.94
C GLY A 28 -2.84 -17.03 -15.76
N SER A 29 -1.80 -17.79 -15.37
CA SER A 29 -1.45 -19.04 -16.05
C SER A 29 -2.59 -20.07 -16.03
N GLU A 30 -3.35 -20.16 -14.94
CA GLU A 30 -4.49 -21.07 -14.80
C GLU A 30 -5.64 -20.73 -15.76
N ILE A 31 -5.80 -19.44 -16.10
CA ILE A 31 -6.86 -18.95 -17.02
C ILE A 31 -6.34 -18.55 -18.40
N GLY A 32 -5.08 -18.91 -18.74
CA GLY A 32 -4.48 -18.65 -20.05
C GLY A 32 -4.05 -17.21 -20.30
N ILE A 33 -3.72 -16.45 -19.24
CA ILE A 33 -3.18 -15.08 -19.32
C ILE A 33 -1.73 -15.10 -18.84
N THR A 34 -0.81 -14.61 -19.67
CA THR A 34 0.61 -14.45 -19.28
C THR A 34 0.83 -13.07 -18.70
N ILE A 35 1.22 -13.01 -17.43
CA ILE A 35 1.54 -11.77 -16.73
C ILE A 35 3.06 -11.65 -16.59
N ASP A 36 3.62 -10.59 -17.15
CA ASP A 36 5.02 -10.20 -16.97
C ASP A 36 5.18 -9.13 -15.88
N ARG A 37 6.41 -8.76 -15.58
CA ARG A 37 6.72 -7.75 -14.57
C ARG A 37 6.29 -6.35 -15.00
N THR A 38 6.35 -6.04 -16.28
CA THR A 38 5.95 -4.73 -16.83
C THR A 38 4.46 -4.50 -16.62
N PHE A 39 3.63 -5.49 -16.96
CA PHE A 39 2.19 -5.39 -16.70
C PHE A 39 1.89 -5.35 -15.21
N ASN A 40 2.64 -6.12 -14.39
CA ASN A 40 2.43 -6.17 -12.93
C ASN A 40 2.60 -4.78 -12.25
N GLU A 41 3.41 -3.87 -12.80
CA GLU A 41 3.53 -2.50 -12.26
C GLU A 41 2.18 -1.77 -12.23
N GLN A 42 1.28 -2.08 -13.17
CA GLN A 42 -0.07 -1.49 -13.22
C GLN A 42 -1.01 -2.05 -12.12
N LEU A 43 -0.64 -3.14 -11.47
CA LEU A 43 -1.42 -3.78 -10.41
C LEU A 43 -0.98 -3.33 -9.01
N LYS A 44 0.13 -2.61 -8.89
CA LYS A 44 0.62 -2.12 -7.60
C LYS A 44 -0.28 -1.05 -7.02
N GLY A 45 -0.49 -1.09 -5.72
CA GLY A 45 -1.23 -0.08 -4.98
C GLY A 45 -2.75 -0.07 -5.20
N VAL A 46 -3.30 -0.95 -6.06
CA VAL A 46 -4.74 -1.00 -6.34
C VAL A 46 -5.41 -2.21 -5.66
N SER A 47 -6.74 -2.17 -5.59
CA SER A 47 -7.52 -3.25 -4.96
C SER A 47 -7.35 -4.59 -5.70
N ARG A 48 -7.65 -5.70 -5.02
CA ARG A 48 -7.62 -7.03 -5.64
C ARG A 48 -8.62 -7.13 -6.78
N GLU A 49 -9.79 -6.60 -6.59
CA GLU A 49 -10.88 -6.61 -7.54
C GLU A 49 -10.51 -5.80 -8.80
N ASP A 50 -9.95 -4.60 -8.64
CA ASP A 50 -9.47 -3.78 -9.76
C ASP A 50 -8.28 -4.43 -10.47
N SER A 51 -7.36 -5.04 -9.72
CA SER A 51 -6.24 -5.77 -10.28
C SER A 51 -6.70 -6.94 -11.16
N LEU A 52 -7.73 -7.70 -10.70
CA LEU A 52 -8.31 -8.78 -11.48
C LEU A 52 -8.98 -8.25 -12.75
N THR A 53 -9.74 -7.17 -12.65
CA THR A 53 -10.37 -6.51 -13.82
C THR A 53 -9.31 -6.14 -14.86
N ARG A 54 -8.25 -5.44 -14.45
CA ARG A 54 -7.13 -5.07 -15.34
C ARG A 54 -6.46 -6.29 -15.99
N MET A 55 -6.27 -7.35 -15.22
CA MET A 55 -5.68 -8.59 -15.71
C MET A 55 -6.56 -9.25 -16.79
N LEU A 56 -7.88 -9.30 -16.58
CA LEU A 56 -8.82 -9.86 -17.53
C LEU A 56 -8.91 -9.00 -18.80
N GLU A 57 -8.88 -7.68 -18.67
CA GLU A 57 -8.80 -6.74 -19.80
C GLU A 57 -7.52 -6.97 -20.62
N TYR A 58 -6.37 -7.02 -19.94
CA TYR A 58 -5.08 -7.28 -20.58
C TYR A 58 -5.04 -8.60 -21.32
N GLY A 59 -5.66 -9.65 -20.76
CA GLY A 59 -5.75 -10.97 -21.36
C GLY A 59 -6.87 -11.12 -22.41
N GLY A 60 -7.63 -10.06 -22.72
CA GLY A 60 -8.75 -10.11 -23.67
C GLY A 60 -9.93 -10.97 -23.19
N LYS A 61 -10.11 -11.08 -21.88
CA LYS A 61 -11.13 -11.92 -21.22
C LYS A 61 -12.17 -11.12 -20.44
N SER A 62 -12.31 -9.83 -20.77
CA SER A 62 -13.38 -9.00 -20.20
C SER A 62 -14.74 -9.59 -20.55
N GLY A 63 -15.51 -9.93 -19.51
CA GLY A 63 -16.85 -10.51 -19.70
C GLY A 63 -16.90 -12.03 -19.88
N ASP A 64 -15.78 -12.75 -19.88
CA ASP A 64 -15.74 -14.22 -19.96
C ASP A 64 -16.22 -14.91 -18.65
N PHE A 65 -16.32 -14.16 -17.56
CA PHE A 65 -16.62 -14.68 -16.22
C PHE A 65 -17.88 -14.03 -15.65
N THR A 66 -18.74 -14.84 -15.03
CA THR A 66 -19.86 -14.34 -14.23
C THR A 66 -19.36 -13.63 -12.97
N PRO A 67 -20.20 -12.83 -12.28
CA PRO A 67 -19.81 -12.22 -11.00
C PRO A 67 -19.34 -13.24 -9.95
N GLU A 68 -19.96 -14.42 -9.92
CA GLU A 68 -19.59 -15.51 -9.01
C GLU A 68 -18.21 -16.09 -9.35
N GLU A 69 -17.95 -16.36 -10.62
CA GLU A 69 -16.64 -16.84 -11.10
C GLU A 69 -15.54 -15.78 -10.87
N PHE A 70 -15.83 -14.49 -11.08
CA PHE A 70 -14.91 -13.40 -10.77
C PHE A 70 -14.54 -13.40 -9.27
N ALA A 71 -15.53 -13.54 -8.39
CA ALA A 71 -15.29 -13.62 -6.96
C ALA A 71 -14.45 -14.84 -6.57
N GLU A 72 -14.67 -16.01 -7.22
CA GLU A 72 -13.87 -17.21 -7.02
C GLU A 72 -12.41 -17.03 -7.48
N LEU A 73 -12.18 -16.39 -8.62
CA LEU A 73 -10.83 -16.06 -9.11
C LEU A 73 -10.10 -15.14 -8.11
N ALA A 74 -10.76 -14.09 -7.64
CA ALA A 74 -10.22 -13.18 -6.63
C ALA A 74 -9.87 -13.92 -5.32
N ALA A 75 -10.76 -14.81 -4.86
CA ALA A 75 -10.55 -15.63 -3.68
C ALA A 75 -9.38 -16.60 -3.86
N ARG A 76 -9.26 -17.24 -5.03
CA ARG A 76 -8.16 -18.16 -5.36
C ARG A 76 -6.82 -17.47 -5.38
N LYS A 77 -6.72 -16.28 -6.01
CA LYS A 77 -5.52 -15.44 -5.94
C LYS A 77 -5.13 -15.12 -4.50
N ASN A 78 -6.12 -14.71 -3.70
CA ASN A 78 -5.87 -14.38 -2.31
C ASN A 78 -5.37 -15.58 -1.50
N LYS A 79 -5.96 -16.76 -1.71
CA LYS A 79 -5.50 -17.99 -1.05
C LYS A 79 -4.03 -18.26 -1.36
N ASN A 80 -3.65 -18.23 -2.64
CA ASN A 80 -2.25 -18.39 -3.06
C ASN A 80 -1.32 -17.37 -2.38
N TYR A 81 -1.74 -16.11 -2.31
CA TYR A 81 -0.98 -15.05 -1.65
C TYR A 81 -0.84 -15.29 -0.15
N VAL A 82 -1.94 -15.61 0.54
CA VAL A 82 -1.94 -15.87 1.99
C VAL A 82 -1.02 -17.03 2.37
N GLU A 83 -0.95 -18.08 1.56
CA GLU A 83 -0.02 -19.20 1.76
C GLU A 83 1.45 -18.74 1.70
N MET A 84 1.77 -17.79 0.80
CA MET A 84 3.14 -17.26 0.66
C MET A 84 3.54 -16.36 1.83
N ILE A 85 2.63 -15.47 2.27
CA ILE A 85 2.92 -14.49 3.34
C ILE A 85 2.96 -15.10 4.74
N GLN A 86 2.62 -16.39 4.92
CA GLN A 86 2.83 -17.09 6.19
C GLN A 86 4.30 -17.09 6.64
N LYS A 87 5.23 -16.88 5.72
CA LYS A 87 6.68 -16.87 5.97
C LYS A 87 7.19 -15.50 6.44
N VAL A 88 6.36 -14.46 6.31
CA VAL A 88 6.73 -13.11 6.72
C VAL A 88 6.97 -13.05 8.22
N SER A 89 8.01 -12.35 8.62
CA SER A 89 8.54 -12.26 9.98
C SER A 89 9.03 -10.85 10.28
N PRO A 90 9.45 -10.53 11.51
CA PRO A 90 10.06 -9.24 11.83
C PRO A 90 11.32 -8.91 11.00
N ASN A 91 12.00 -9.92 10.44
CA ASN A 91 13.18 -9.71 9.60
C ASN A 91 12.85 -9.17 8.20
N ASP A 92 11.58 -9.20 7.81
CA ASP A 92 11.12 -8.74 6.50
C ASP A 92 10.65 -7.27 6.54
N VAL A 93 10.72 -6.63 7.71
CA VAL A 93 10.49 -5.18 7.84
C VAL A 93 11.63 -4.43 7.14
N TYR A 94 11.26 -3.50 6.27
CA TYR A 94 12.27 -2.70 5.56
C TYR A 94 13.15 -1.90 6.51
N PRO A 95 14.45 -1.76 6.19
CA PRO A 95 15.40 -1.03 7.02
C PRO A 95 14.97 0.42 7.26
N GLY A 96 15.07 0.89 8.51
CA GLY A 96 14.69 2.25 8.94
C GLY A 96 13.22 2.37 9.38
N ILE A 97 12.33 1.47 8.96
CA ILE A 97 10.91 1.56 9.29
C ILE A 97 10.66 1.39 10.79
N LEU A 98 11.25 0.38 11.42
CA LEU A 98 11.05 0.15 12.86
C LEU A 98 11.55 1.34 13.70
N GLU A 99 12.67 1.91 13.33
CA GLU A 99 13.25 3.12 13.97
C GLU A 99 12.29 4.30 13.80
N LEU A 100 11.80 4.54 12.57
CA LEU A 100 10.86 5.62 12.31
C LEU A 100 9.56 5.46 13.12
N LEU A 101 8.99 4.24 13.18
CA LEU A 101 7.77 3.98 13.96
C LEU A 101 7.97 4.30 15.45
N LYS A 102 9.14 3.94 16.03
CA LYS A 102 9.49 4.28 17.41
C LYS A 102 9.62 5.78 17.63
N ASP A 103 10.29 6.48 16.72
CA ASP A 103 10.47 7.93 16.82
C ASP A 103 9.14 8.67 16.72
N LEU A 104 8.26 8.26 15.83
CA LEU A 104 6.90 8.79 15.70
C LEU A 104 6.09 8.60 16.99
N GLN A 105 6.11 7.38 17.52
CA GLN A 105 5.40 7.04 18.76
C GLN A 105 5.93 7.85 19.94
N GLN A 106 7.25 7.99 20.09
CA GLN A 106 7.87 8.81 21.15
C GLN A 106 7.51 10.30 21.01
N ALA A 107 7.34 10.79 19.79
CA ALA A 107 6.92 12.15 19.51
C ALA A 107 5.40 12.38 19.66
N GLY A 108 4.63 11.35 19.95
CA GLY A 108 3.17 11.41 20.05
C GLY A 108 2.46 11.66 18.72
N ILE A 109 3.12 11.33 17.61
CA ILE A 109 2.56 11.44 16.26
C ILE A 109 1.77 10.17 15.96
N LYS A 110 0.55 10.32 15.46
CA LYS A 110 -0.34 9.23 15.13
C LYS A 110 0.15 8.43 13.92
N ILE A 111 0.02 7.12 13.97
CA ILE A 111 0.47 6.19 12.94
C ILE A 111 -0.72 5.37 12.48
N SER A 112 -1.03 5.42 11.17
CA SER A 112 -2.13 4.65 10.61
C SER A 112 -1.72 3.93 9.32
N LEU A 113 -2.30 2.74 9.10
CA LEU A 113 -2.11 1.98 7.87
C LEU A 113 -3.18 2.35 6.84
N ALA A 114 -2.75 2.67 5.63
CA ALA A 114 -3.57 3.04 4.46
C ALA A 114 -3.31 2.09 3.28
N SER A 115 -3.44 0.79 3.50
CA SER A 115 -3.17 -0.24 2.49
C SER A 115 -4.44 -0.69 1.76
N ALA A 116 -4.32 -0.95 0.45
CA ALA A 116 -5.37 -1.60 -0.34
C ALA A 116 -5.51 -3.12 -0.03
N SER A 117 -4.58 -3.68 0.74
CA SER A 117 -4.56 -5.09 1.10
C SER A 117 -5.42 -5.39 2.32
N LYS A 118 -6.43 -6.26 2.17
CA LYS A 118 -7.21 -6.80 3.30
C LYS A 118 -6.37 -7.67 4.26
N ASN A 119 -5.13 -8.01 3.87
CA ASN A 119 -4.21 -8.80 4.69
C ASN A 119 -3.25 -7.92 5.54
N GLY A 120 -3.41 -6.60 5.52
CA GLY A 120 -2.59 -5.65 6.29
C GLY A 120 -2.47 -5.99 7.78
N PRO A 121 -3.58 -6.20 8.51
CA PRO A 121 -3.54 -6.56 9.93
C PRO A 121 -2.77 -7.85 10.21
N PHE A 122 -2.90 -8.85 9.33
CA PHE A 122 -2.17 -10.11 9.44
C PHE A 122 -0.66 -9.89 9.28
N LEU A 123 -0.24 -9.12 8.28
CA LEU A 123 1.17 -8.81 8.02
C LEU A 123 1.80 -8.00 9.14
N LEU A 124 1.12 -6.96 9.65
CA LEU A 124 1.61 -6.20 10.81
C LEU A 124 1.82 -7.11 12.03
N LYS A 125 0.92 -8.07 12.25
CA LYS A 125 1.06 -9.05 13.34
C LYS A 125 2.27 -9.97 13.12
N GLN A 126 2.47 -10.50 11.92
CA GLN A 126 3.62 -11.36 11.60
C GLN A 126 4.95 -10.63 11.78
N MET A 127 4.99 -9.34 11.47
CA MET A 127 6.17 -8.49 11.63
C MET A 127 6.33 -7.91 13.04
N ALA A 128 5.43 -8.23 14.00
CA ALA A 128 5.39 -7.66 15.35
C ALA A 128 5.29 -6.12 15.37
N LEU A 129 4.57 -5.55 14.43
CA LEU A 129 4.40 -4.09 14.28
C LEU A 129 3.04 -3.57 14.75
N THR A 130 2.08 -4.43 15.10
CA THR A 130 0.69 -4.03 15.43
C THR A 130 0.64 -2.93 16.48
N ASP A 131 1.46 -3.00 17.52
CA ASP A 131 1.43 -2.09 18.67
C ASP A 131 1.97 -0.67 18.35
N TYR A 132 2.56 -0.48 17.18
CA TYR A 132 2.99 0.84 16.71
C TYR A 132 1.88 1.61 16.02
N PHE A 133 0.84 0.93 15.52
CA PHE A 133 -0.23 1.55 14.75
C PHE A 133 -1.41 1.94 15.64
N ASP A 134 -1.78 3.23 15.63
CA ASP A 134 -2.98 3.75 16.28
C ASP A 134 -4.25 3.40 15.50
N GLY A 135 -4.15 3.16 14.18
CA GLY A 135 -5.27 2.83 13.32
C GLY A 135 -4.88 2.01 12.10
N ILE A 136 -5.83 1.26 11.57
CA ILE A 136 -5.70 0.49 10.33
C ILE A 136 -6.97 0.73 9.54
N ALA A 137 -6.85 1.40 8.39
CA ALA A 137 -7.98 1.59 7.48
C ALA A 137 -8.42 0.26 6.86
N ASP A 138 -9.71 0.04 6.78
CA ASP A 138 -10.29 -1.16 6.19
C ASP A 138 -10.64 -0.94 4.72
N PRO A 139 -9.89 -1.52 3.77
CA PRO A 139 -10.17 -1.33 2.34
C PRO A 139 -11.54 -1.88 1.90
N ALA A 140 -12.23 -2.64 2.73
CA ALA A 140 -13.59 -3.10 2.45
C ALA A 140 -14.67 -2.05 2.79
N LYS A 141 -14.32 -1.00 3.53
CA LYS A 141 -15.24 0.06 3.94
C LYS A 141 -15.17 1.32 3.08
N VAL A 142 -14.13 1.44 2.25
CA VAL A 142 -13.98 2.58 1.35
C VAL A 142 -14.80 2.37 0.06
N ASN A 143 -15.31 3.48 -0.53
CA ASN A 143 -16.12 3.41 -1.73
C ASN A 143 -15.30 3.14 -2.98
N ALA A 144 -14.07 3.68 -3.04
CA ALA A 144 -13.17 3.52 -4.17
C ALA A 144 -11.74 3.24 -3.70
N GLY A 145 -11.04 2.36 -4.45
CA GLY A 145 -9.62 2.08 -4.25
C GLY A 145 -8.71 3.16 -4.86
N LYS A 146 -7.41 3.13 -4.51
CA LYS A 146 -6.38 3.98 -5.14
C LYS A 146 -6.50 3.90 -6.67
N PRO A 147 -6.50 5.02 -7.40
CA PRO A 147 -6.01 6.35 -7.00
C PRO A 147 -7.05 7.26 -6.29
N ALA A 148 -8.25 6.79 -5.95
CA ALA A 148 -9.17 7.55 -5.13
C ALA A 148 -8.61 7.76 -3.71
N PRO A 149 -8.93 8.89 -3.05
CA PRO A 149 -8.33 9.28 -1.77
C PRO A 149 -8.85 8.51 -0.56
N ASP A 150 -9.93 7.75 -0.74
CA ASP A 150 -10.79 7.21 0.33
C ASP A 150 -10.02 6.49 1.44
N ILE A 151 -9.03 5.64 1.08
CA ILE A 151 -8.27 4.86 2.07
C ILE A 151 -7.36 5.76 2.94
N PHE A 152 -6.82 6.85 2.38
CA PHE A 152 -6.02 7.81 3.13
C PHE A 152 -6.87 8.74 3.99
N ILE A 153 -8.07 9.09 3.53
CA ILE A 153 -9.06 9.83 4.32
C ILE A 153 -9.46 8.99 5.53
N GLU A 154 -9.89 7.74 5.32
CA GLU A 154 -10.25 6.82 6.41
C GLU A 154 -9.09 6.61 7.38
N ALA A 155 -7.87 6.42 6.87
CA ALA A 155 -6.69 6.22 7.72
C ALA A 155 -6.39 7.42 8.63
N ALA A 156 -6.65 8.65 8.18
CA ALA A 156 -6.54 9.85 9.00
C ALA A 156 -7.69 9.94 10.03
N GLU A 157 -8.93 9.70 9.59
CA GLU A 157 -10.13 9.80 10.43
C GLU A 157 -10.13 8.81 11.59
N ILE A 158 -9.70 7.56 11.36
CA ILE A 158 -9.60 6.52 12.41
C ILE A 158 -8.72 6.97 13.58
N VAL A 159 -7.70 7.79 13.33
CA VAL A 159 -6.79 8.30 14.37
C VAL A 159 -7.17 9.72 14.83
N GLY A 160 -8.36 10.20 14.44
CA GLY A 160 -8.90 11.50 14.87
C GLY A 160 -8.24 12.72 14.21
N LEU A 161 -7.71 12.55 13.00
CA LEU A 161 -7.03 13.60 12.23
C LEU A 161 -7.75 13.84 10.90
N THR A 162 -7.41 14.97 10.25
CA THR A 162 -7.72 15.21 8.83
C THR A 162 -6.48 14.94 7.98
N PRO A 163 -6.65 14.56 6.69
CA PRO A 163 -5.51 14.28 5.82
C PRO A 163 -4.50 15.42 5.72
N GLU A 164 -4.96 16.69 5.74
CA GLU A 164 -4.10 17.86 5.67
C GLU A 164 -3.14 18.00 6.86
N GLN A 165 -3.41 17.30 7.96
CA GLN A 165 -2.56 17.20 9.15
C GLN A 165 -1.54 16.06 9.06
N CYS A 166 -1.58 15.27 7.98
CA CYS A 166 -0.83 14.04 7.84
C CYS A 166 0.16 14.08 6.67
N ILE A 167 1.17 13.23 6.80
CA ILE A 167 2.06 12.79 5.72
C ILE A 167 1.58 11.40 5.27
N GLY A 168 1.47 11.17 3.95
CA GLY A 168 1.26 9.84 3.38
C GLY A 168 2.55 9.32 2.77
N ILE A 169 2.90 8.04 3.01
CA ILE A 169 4.10 7.39 2.47
C ILE A 169 3.69 6.25 1.56
N GLU A 170 4.27 6.20 0.34
CA GLU A 170 3.79 5.32 -0.74
C GLU A 170 4.91 4.99 -1.75
N ASP A 171 4.84 3.81 -2.40
CA ASP A 171 5.79 3.37 -3.42
C ASP A 171 5.18 3.29 -4.84
N ALA A 172 3.88 3.55 -5.01
CA ALA A 172 3.15 3.38 -6.26
C ALA A 172 2.47 4.67 -6.73
N GLN A 173 2.42 4.88 -8.05
CA GLN A 173 1.76 6.06 -8.65
C GLN A 173 0.31 6.23 -8.21
N ALA A 174 -0.46 5.13 -8.17
CA ALA A 174 -1.85 5.17 -7.78
C ALA A 174 -2.02 5.64 -6.32
N GLY A 175 -1.11 5.23 -5.43
CA GLY A 175 -1.13 5.67 -4.05
C GLY A 175 -0.67 7.11 -3.86
N ILE A 176 0.36 7.55 -4.58
CA ILE A 176 0.77 8.98 -4.60
C ILE A 176 -0.39 9.86 -5.06
N ALA A 177 -1.11 9.47 -6.12
CA ALA A 177 -2.29 10.18 -6.58
C ALA A 177 -3.39 10.22 -5.51
N ALA A 178 -3.63 9.12 -4.80
CA ALA A 178 -4.60 9.04 -3.71
C ALA A 178 -4.22 9.94 -2.54
N ILE A 179 -2.94 10.01 -2.14
CA ILE A 179 -2.46 10.89 -1.09
C ILE A 179 -2.68 12.36 -1.48
N LYS A 180 -2.28 12.75 -2.71
CA LYS A 180 -2.51 14.11 -3.22
C LYS A 180 -3.99 14.47 -3.21
N ALA A 181 -4.84 13.58 -3.69
CA ALA A 181 -6.29 13.79 -3.75
C ALA A 181 -6.92 13.88 -2.35
N SER A 182 -6.34 13.26 -1.32
CA SER A 182 -6.82 13.35 0.07
C SER A 182 -6.46 14.69 0.73
N GLY A 183 -5.43 15.39 0.26
CA GLY A 183 -4.88 16.60 0.88
C GLY A 183 -3.71 16.35 1.85
N ALA A 184 -3.32 15.10 2.08
CA ALA A 184 -2.11 14.77 2.83
C ALA A 184 -0.85 15.15 2.04
N LEU A 185 0.29 15.33 2.73
CA LEU A 185 1.58 15.55 2.08
C LEU A 185 2.13 14.21 1.57
N PRO A 186 2.34 14.01 0.26
CA PRO A 186 2.90 12.78 -0.24
C PRO A 186 4.41 12.72 -0.06
N ILE A 187 4.93 11.56 0.34
CA ILE A 187 6.34 11.20 0.27
C ILE A 187 6.44 9.86 -0.46
N GLY A 188 7.24 9.83 -1.53
CA GLY A 188 7.47 8.63 -2.32
C GLY A 188 8.65 7.80 -1.81
N VAL A 189 8.56 6.48 -1.92
CA VAL A 189 9.67 5.54 -1.74
C VAL A 189 9.93 4.88 -3.10
N GLY A 190 11.04 5.18 -3.74
CA GLY A 190 11.38 4.64 -5.07
C GLY A 190 12.11 5.63 -5.96
N GLN A 191 11.77 5.63 -7.25
CA GLN A 191 12.42 6.45 -8.26
C GLN A 191 11.50 7.56 -8.76
N ALA A 192 12.05 8.74 -9.00
CA ALA A 192 11.28 9.91 -9.44
C ALA A 192 10.63 9.72 -10.82
N ASP A 193 11.27 9.00 -11.72
CA ASP A 193 10.72 8.67 -13.04
C ASP A 193 9.47 7.77 -12.98
N GLN A 194 9.29 7.06 -11.85
CA GLN A 194 8.13 6.21 -11.61
C GLN A 194 7.03 6.91 -10.80
N LEU A 195 7.39 7.75 -9.84
CA LEU A 195 6.45 8.32 -8.86
C LEU A 195 6.05 9.77 -9.16
N GLY A 196 6.79 10.46 -10.04
CA GLY A 196 6.64 11.88 -10.33
C GLY A 196 7.70 12.74 -9.66
N GLU A 197 8.10 13.82 -10.32
CA GLU A 197 9.19 14.72 -9.87
C GLU A 197 8.72 15.84 -8.93
N ASP A 198 7.41 15.96 -8.73
CA ASP A 198 6.75 17.06 -8.00
C ASP A 198 6.47 16.74 -6.53
N ILE A 199 7.08 15.69 -5.98
CA ILE A 199 6.95 15.25 -4.58
C ILE A 199 8.31 14.95 -3.96
N PRO A 200 8.46 15.02 -2.64
CA PRO A 200 9.61 14.46 -1.94
C PRO A 200 9.70 12.95 -2.17
N ILE A 201 10.89 12.47 -2.52
CA ILE A 201 11.14 11.04 -2.78
C ILE A 201 12.42 10.62 -2.07
N VAL A 202 12.40 9.42 -1.49
CA VAL A 202 13.57 8.72 -0.99
C VAL A 202 13.81 7.46 -1.81
N ALA A 203 15.07 7.16 -2.11
CA ALA A 203 15.42 5.94 -2.84
C ALA A 203 15.32 4.68 -1.96
N SER A 204 15.37 4.85 -0.64
CA SER A 204 15.31 3.77 0.34
C SER A 204 14.56 4.21 1.60
N THR A 205 13.84 3.29 2.22
CA THR A 205 13.17 3.51 3.51
C THR A 205 14.13 3.88 4.66
N LYS A 206 15.42 3.59 4.53
CA LYS A 206 16.46 4.06 5.48
C LYS A 206 16.56 5.58 5.57
N GLU A 207 16.13 6.28 4.53
CA GLU A 207 16.16 7.74 4.45
C GLU A 207 14.91 8.37 5.08
N LEU A 208 13.87 7.58 5.33
CA LEU A 208 12.65 7.99 6.03
C LEU A 208 12.94 8.18 7.52
N THR A 209 13.50 9.31 7.88
CA THR A 209 13.77 9.67 9.27
C THR A 209 12.80 10.75 9.76
N MET A 210 12.65 10.89 11.08
CA MET A 210 11.83 11.96 11.67
C MET A 210 12.26 13.35 11.16
N ASP A 211 13.57 13.59 10.99
CA ASP A 211 14.07 14.87 10.54
C ASP A 211 13.75 15.10 9.06
N TYR A 212 13.89 14.08 8.21
CA TYR A 212 13.46 14.14 6.82
C TYR A 212 11.96 14.48 6.69
N LEU A 213 11.11 13.83 7.48
CA LEU A 213 9.67 14.13 7.47
C LEU A 213 9.36 15.57 7.91
N LYS A 214 10.10 16.10 8.91
CA LYS A 214 9.96 17.50 9.35
C LYS A 214 10.37 18.49 8.27
N ASP A 215 11.49 18.21 7.59
CA ASP A 215 12.00 19.07 6.52
C ASP A 215 11.01 19.11 5.33
N CYS A 216 10.49 17.97 4.90
CA CYS A 216 9.43 17.90 3.88
C CYS A 216 8.18 18.69 4.30
N TRP A 217 7.77 18.56 5.58
CA TRP A 217 6.60 19.27 6.09
C TRP A 217 6.77 20.79 6.11
N GLN A 218 7.97 21.30 6.34
CA GLN A 218 8.25 22.74 6.35
C GLN A 218 8.23 23.37 4.95
N GLN A 219 8.40 22.53 3.92
CA GLN A 219 8.42 22.96 2.51
C GLN A 219 7.05 22.85 1.83
N LYS A 220 6.02 22.38 2.55
CA LYS A 220 4.62 22.21 2.08
C LYS A 220 3.95 23.58 1.69
#